data_7a9a46435a1dc6a28ffc428cf083d51a
#
_entry.id   7a9a46435a1dc6a28ffc428cf083d51a
#
_cell.length_a   1.000
_cell.length_b   1.000
_cell.length_c   1.000
_cell.angle_alpha   90.00
_cell.angle_beta   90.00
_cell.angle_gamma   90.00
#
_symmetry.space_group_name_H-M   'P 1'
#
loop_
_entity.id
_entity.type
_entity.pdbx_description
1 polymer ?
#
loop_
_entity_poly.entity_id
_entity_poly.type
_entity_poly.pdbx_seq_one_letter_code
_entity_poly.pdbx_strand_id
1 'polypeptide(L)'
;MRLLQPYIFLVLSACASDPPPVDPPASGQAPDVCTVLSTADARILLAPSQRQALLKANMTRCAQPFGVLMAADDRIPTDTLALAARVLAELLDQDMDGVPDDPAVLEAVRNPNVAWLAMPHDPDDWEEWQLPGLQRQLGYDIIIPTWWMIGDEERDNERVKAVIVEEIVHFLTQFGYSAVYPAEFGVDDWTSVIARETQRAQCVFWQHPENDCPGSPAEYRGDCSDPNCDVVEFYQQVLVQSVGMEPGWRGMGFPETREELDGLLSEEIKRVMNEPAFHQLRKPLRFTYPKL
;
A
#
# COMPACT_ATOMS: atom_id res chain seq x y z
N MET A 1 16.49 -20.35 -64.76
CA MET A 1 15.16 -19.73 -64.77
C MET A 1 14.28 -20.49 -63.76
N ARG A 2 14.19 -20.00 -62.59
CA ARG A 2 13.29 -20.56 -61.55
C ARG A 2 12.25 -19.49 -61.24
N LEU A 3 11.01 -19.82 -61.44
CA LEU A 3 9.82 -19.00 -61.21
C LEU A 3 9.57 -18.88 -59.72
N LEU A 4 9.50 -17.68 -59.21
CA LEU A 4 9.07 -17.32 -57.88
C LEU A 4 7.53 -17.24 -57.87
N GLN A 5 6.88 -18.09 -57.06
CA GLN A 5 5.46 -18.01 -56.76
C GLN A 5 5.26 -17.01 -55.58
N PRO A 6 4.30 -16.09 -55.69
CA PRO A 6 3.93 -15.23 -54.56
C PRO A 6 2.99 -15.96 -53.60
N TYR A 7 3.38 -16.01 -52.34
CA TYR A 7 2.47 -16.41 -51.24
C TYR A 7 1.56 -15.24 -50.89
N ILE A 8 0.27 -15.42 -51.07
CA ILE A 8 -0.76 -14.51 -50.62
C ILE A 8 -1.04 -14.86 -49.16
N PHE A 9 -0.66 -13.98 -48.22
CA PHE A 9 -1.08 -14.06 -46.83
C PHE A 9 -2.51 -13.51 -46.69
N LEU A 10 -3.47 -14.39 -46.43
CA LEU A 10 -4.80 -14.02 -46.04
C LEU A 10 -4.76 -13.61 -44.54
N VAL A 11 -4.84 -12.33 -44.26
CA VAL A 11 -5.05 -11.82 -42.89
C VAL A 11 -6.54 -11.99 -42.54
N LEU A 12 -6.85 -13.02 -41.78
CA LEU A 12 -8.17 -13.15 -41.13
C LEU A 12 -8.23 -12.16 -39.99
N SER A 13 -8.89 -11.04 -40.22
CA SER A 13 -9.30 -10.08 -39.16
C SER A 13 -10.39 -10.74 -38.33
N ALA A 14 -10.01 -11.27 -37.17
CA ALA A 14 -10.98 -11.67 -36.17
C ALA A 14 -11.55 -10.39 -35.53
N CYS A 15 -12.78 -10.07 -35.82
CA CYS A 15 -13.55 -9.09 -35.05
C CYS A 15 -13.70 -9.62 -33.64
N ALA A 16 -12.89 -9.10 -32.72
CA ALA A 16 -13.17 -9.25 -31.30
C ALA A 16 -14.44 -8.44 -31.00
N SER A 17 -15.52 -9.13 -30.69
CA SER A 17 -16.72 -8.50 -30.15
C SER A 17 -16.39 -7.94 -28.78
N ASP A 18 -16.59 -6.65 -28.58
CA ASP A 18 -16.49 -6.01 -27.28
C ASP A 18 -17.37 -6.79 -26.26
N PRO A 19 -16.87 -6.99 -25.04
CA PRO A 19 -17.71 -7.55 -23.98
C PRO A 19 -18.92 -6.62 -23.74
N PRO A 20 -20.10 -7.18 -23.47
CA PRO A 20 -21.29 -6.37 -23.21
C PRO A 20 -21.01 -5.41 -22.05
N PRO A 21 -21.52 -4.17 -22.11
CA PRO A 21 -21.39 -3.21 -21.03
C PRO A 21 -21.96 -3.85 -19.75
N VAL A 22 -21.16 -3.83 -18.68
CA VAL A 22 -21.61 -4.23 -17.36
C VAL A 22 -22.55 -3.12 -16.90
N ASP A 23 -23.82 -3.44 -16.71
CA ASP A 23 -24.80 -2.51 -16.14
C ASP A 23 -24.26 -1.98 -14.79
N PRO A 24 -24.31 -0.68 -14.54
CA PRO A 24 -23.96 -0.14 -13.23
C PRO A 24 -24.90 -0.76 -12.18
N PRO A 25 -24.41 -1.09 -10.97
CA PRO A 25 -25.26 -1.67 -9.94
C PRO A 25 -26.46 -0.75 -9.70
N ALA A 26 -27.65 -1.36 -9.66
CA ALA A 26 -28.89 -0.65 -9.38
C ALA A 26 -28.74 0.17 -8.09
N SER A 27 -29.18 1.41 -8.13
CA SER A 27 -29.15 2.37 -7.04
C SER A 27 -29.71 1.79 -5.75
N GLY A 28 -28.84 1.40 -4.84
CA GLY A 28 -29.19 0.92 -3.52
C GLY A 28 -27.95 0.75 -2.71
N GLN A 29 -27.73 1.59 -1.73
CA GLN A 29 -26.68 1.62 -0.72
C GLN A 29 -25.26 1.34 -1.26
N ALA A 30 -24.40 2.36 -1.19
CA ALA A 30 -22.97 2.15 -1.39
C ALA A 30 -22.52 0.95 -0.52
N PRO A 31 -21.73 0.01 -1.06
CA PRO A 31 -21.28 -1.13 -0.28
C PRO A 31 -20.53 -0.62 0.94
N ASP A 32 -20.77 -1.24 2.09
CA ASP A 32 -20.02 -0.99 3.32
C ASP A 32 -18.52 -1.24 3.02
N VAL A 33 -17.78 -0.17 2.80
CA VAL A 33 -16.38 -0.23 2.34
C VAL A 33 -15.45 -0.89 3.36
N CYS A 34 -15.91 -1.08 4.59
CA CYS A 34 -15.13 -1.66 5.67
C CYS A 34 -15.68 -3.02 6.15
N THR A 35 -16.64 -3.61 5.46
CA THR A 35 -17.19 -4.92 5.84
C THR A 35 -16.14 -6.01 5.62
N VAL A 36 -15.91 -6.80 6.66
CA VAL A 36 -15.12 -8.03 6.55
C VAL A 36 -16.00 -9.14 5.98
N LEU A 37 -15.55 -9.74 4.89
CA LEU A 37 -16.21 -10.81 4.18
C LEU A 37 -15.42 -12.11 4.28
N SER A 38 -16.10 -13.25 4.10
CA SER A 38 -15.41 -14.48 3.73
C SER A 38 -14.75 -14.30 2.34
N THR A 39 -13.50 -14.75 2.19
CA THR A 39 -12.81 -14.75 0.89
C THR A 39 -13.58 -15.53 -0.17
N ALA A 40 -14.34 -16.56 0.23
CA ALA A 40 -15.20 -17.31 -0.66
C ALA A 40 -16.34 -16.45 -1.24
N ASP A 41 -16.81 -15.44 -0.51
CA ASP A 41 -17.90 -14.53 -0.87
C ASP A 41 -17.42 -13.25 -1.54
N ALA A 42 -16.10 -12.97 -1.55
CA ALA A 42 -15.49 -11.82 -2.23
C ALA A 42 -15.67 -11.92 -3.75
N ARG A 43 -16.82 -11.48 -4.23
CA ARG A 43 -17.23 -11.67 -5.64
C ARG A 43 -16.80 -10.55 -6.57
N ILE A 44 -16.43 -9.39 -6.01
CA ILE A 44 -16.47 -8.15 -6.80
C ILE A 44 -15.17 -7.93 -7.58
N LEU A 45 -14.02 -8.39 -7.12
CA LEU A 45 -12.73 -8.06 -7.74
C LEU A 45 -11.77 -9.23 -7.91
N LEU A 46 -12.09 -10.42 -7.41
CA LEU A 46 -11.19 -11.56 -7.47
C LEU A 46 -11.62 -12.58 -8.50
N ALA A 47 -10.75 -12.88 -9.45
CA ALA A 47 -10.91 -14.02 -10.32
C ALA A 47 -11.02 -15.33 -9.52
N PRO A 48 -11.68 -16.36 -10.01
CA PRO A 48 -11.79 -17.64 -9.31
C PRO A 48 -10.44 -18.24 -8.89
N SER A 49 -9.41 -18.11 -9.73
CA SER A 49 -8.04 -18.58 -9.44
C SER A 49 -7.41 -17.82 -8.27
N GLN A 50 -7.60 -16.50 -8.19
CA GLN A 50 -7.10 -15.66 -7.10
C GLN A 50 -7.77 -16.03 -5.77
N ARG A 51 -9.09 -16.16 -5.76
CA ARG A 51 -9.83 -16.62 -4.57
C ARG A 51 -9.35 -17.98 -4.10
N GLN A 52 -9.17 -18.92 -5.02
CA GLN A 52 -8.69 -20.26 -4.68
C GLN A 52 -7.24 -20.20 -4.12
N ALA A 53 -6.39 -19.35 -4.66
CA ALA A 53 -5.02 -19.15 -4.15
C ALA A 53 -5.03 -18.61 -2.73
N LEU A 54 -5.82 -17.57 -2.45
CA LEU A 54 -5.98 -17.02 -1.10
C LEU A 54 -6.50 -18.04 -0.10
N LEU A 55 -7.58 -18.78 -0.45
CA LEU A 55 -8.14 -19.82 0.41
C LEU A 55 -7.13 -20.95 0.69
N LYS A 56 -6.33 -21.32 -0.31
CA LYS A 56 -5.26 -22.31 -0.14
C LYS A 56 -4.15 -21.83 0.79
N ALA A 57 -3.91 -20.53 0.82
CA ALA A 57 -2.96 -19.88 1.72
C ALA A 57 -3.58 -19.54 3.09
N ASN A 58 -4.74 -20.11 3.43
CA ASN A 58 -5.51 -19.82 4.65
C ASN A 58 -5.98 -18.37 4.81
N MET A 59 -5.91 -17.56 3.76
CA MET A 59 -6.46 -16.21 3.74
C MET A 59 -7.99 -16.27 3.54
N THR A 60 -8.71 -16.62 4.61
CA THR A 60 -10.14 -16.94 4.56
C THR A 60 -11.06 -15.75 4.72
N ARG A 61 -10.51 -14.61 5.12
CA ARG A 61 -11.24 -13.35 5.29
C ARG A 61 -10.62 -12.25 4.47
N CYS A 62 -11.46 -11.34 3.99
CA CYS A 62 -11.02 -10.16 3.26
C CYS A 62 -11.87 -8.94 3.59
N ALA A 63 -11.32 -7.78 3.28
CA ALA A 63 -12.01 -6.50 3.20
C ALA A 63 -11.61 -5.84 1.89
N GLN A 64 -12.47 -4.99 1.35
CA GLN A 64 -12.25 -4.35 0.04
C GLN A 64 -12.67 -2.87 0.07
N PRO A 65 -12.06 -2.04 0.96
CA PRO A 65 -12.37 -0.62 0.97
C PRO A 65 -12.08 0.00 -0.39
N PHE A 66 -13.07 0.67 -0.97
CA PHE A 66 -13.05 1.20 -2.33
C PHE A 66 -12.60 0.21 -3.41
N GLY A 67 -12.66 -1.09 -3.12
CA GLY A 67 -12.26 -2.15 -4.02
C GLY A 67 -10.78 -2.56 -3.92
N VAL A 68 -10.01 -2.02 -3.01
CA VAL A 68 -8.63 -2.43 -2.74
C VAL A 68 -8.63 -3.72 -1.92
N LEU A 69 -7.93 -4.74 -2.37
CA LEU A 69 -7.88 -6.04 -1.70
C LEU A 69 -7.04 -6.00 -0.42
N MET A 70 -7.65 -6.40 0.67
CA MET A 70 -6.99 -6.79 1.92
C MET A 70 -7.43 -8.21 2.26
N ALA A 71 -6.50 -9.12 2.55
CA ALA A 71 -6.84 -10.49 2.95
C ALA A 71 -6.11 -10.90 4.22
N ALA A 72 -6.77 -11.68 5.05
CA ALA A 72 -6.27 -12.09 6.36
C ALA A 72 -6.40 -13.59 6.58
N ASP A 73 -5.41 -14.15 7.29
CA ASP A 73 -5.46 -15.50 7.86
C ASP A 73 -6.67 -15.63 8.81
N ASP A 74 -7.23 -16.82 8.95
CA ASP A 74 -8.42 -17.07 9.78
C ASP A 74 -8.18 -16.85 11.29
N ARG A 75 -6.92 -16.85 11.72
CA ARG A 75 -6.50 -16.60 13.10
C ARG A 75 -6.38 -15.11 13.42
N ILE A 76 -6.33 -14.22 12.42
CA ILE A 76 -6.34 -12.76 12.64
C ILE A 76 -7.73 -12.35 13.15
N PRO A 77 -7.83 -11.60 14.26
CA PRO A 77 -9.12 -11.13 14.75
C PRO A 77 -9.88 -10.29 13.69
N THR A 78 -11.17 -10.52 13.57
CA THR A 78 -12.02 -9.77 12.62
C THR A 78 -11.94 -8.27 12.84
N ASP A 79 -11.86 -7.83 14.09
CA ASP A 79 -11.77 -6.41 14.43
C ASP A 79 -10.44 -5.79 13.99
N THR A 80 -9.35 -6.57 13.94
CA THR A 80 -8.06 -6.11 13.46
C THR A 80 -8.09 -5.87 11.94
N LEU A 81 -8.65 -6.80 11.17
CA LEU A 81 -8.85 -6.61 9.73
C LEU A 81 -9.81 -5.44 9.44
N ALA A 82 -10.89 -5.33 10.22
CA ALA A 82 -11.83 -4.20 10.10
C ALA A 82 -11.18 -2.86 10.44
N LEU A 83 -10.25 -2.82 11.41
CA LEU A 83 -9.47 -1.63 11.72
C LEU A 83 -8.56 -1.25 10.55
N ALA A 84 -7.84 -2.21 9.99
CA ALA A 84 -6.98 -1.97 8.82
C ALA A 84 -7.80 -1.46 7.62
N ALA A 85 -8.98 -2.02 7.39
CA ALA A 85 -9.88 -1.56 6.33
C ALA A 85 -10.35 -0.11 6.55
N ARG A 86 -10.64 0.30 7.81
CA ARG A 86 -10.98 1.69 8.13
C ARG A 86 -9.81 2.64 7.91
N VAL A 87 -8.60 2.23 8.29
CA VAL A 87 -7.38 3.03 8.07
C VAL A 87 -7.17 3.27 6.57
N LEU A 88 -7.24 2.22 5.76
CA LEU A 88 -7.11 2.37 4.31
C LEU A 88 -8.21 3.26 3.72
N ALA A 89 -9.46 3.07 4.15
CA ALA A 89 -10.57 3.91 3.69
C ALA A 89 -10.37 5.38 4.07
N GLU A 90 -9.94 5.66 5.31
CA GLU A 90 -9.71 7.03 5.79
C GLU A 90 -8.51 7.71 5.10
N LEU A 91 -7.48 6.94 4.71
CA LEU A 91 -6.35 7.46 3.93
C LEU A 91 -6.73 7.77 2.47
N LEU A 92 -7.68 7.05 1.91
CA LEU A 92 -8.18 7.28 0.55
C LEU A 92 -9.29 8.34 0.47
N ASP A 93 -9.99 8.60 1.58
CA ASP A 93 -11.13 9.53 1.68
C ASP A 93 -11.09 10.19 3.07
N GLN A 94 -10.31 11.28 3.18
CA GLN A 94 -9.98 11.93 4.45
C GLN A 94 -11.13 12.76 5.01
N ASP A 95 -12.04 13.25 4.16
CA ASP A 95 -13.23 13.98 4.60
C ASP A 95 -14.41 13.04 4.93
N MET A 96 -14.29 11.75 4.57
CA MET A 96 -15.27 10.68 4.83
C MET A 96 -16.62 10.92 4.15
N ASP A 97 -16.61 11.50 2.96
CA ASP A 97 -17.83 11.72 2.19
C ASP A 97 -18.25 10.49 1.37
N GLY A 98 -17.43 9.45 1.35
CA GLY A 98 -17.64 8.20 0.62
C GLY A 98 -17.10 8.23 -0.81
N VAL A 99 -16.38 9.29 -1.18
CA VAL A 99 -15.74 9.45 -2.49
C VAL A 99 -14.22 9.59 -2.29
N PRO A 100 -13.40 8.72 -2.89
CA PRO A 100 -11.95 8.84 -2.76
C PRO A 100 -11.41 10.18 -3.22
N ASP A 101 -10.56 10.80 -2.41
CA ASP A 101 -9.97 12.13 -2.66
C ASP A 101 -9.12 12.15 -3.94
N ASP A 102 -8.41 11.05 -4.23
CA ASP A 102 -7.61 10.89 -5.44
C ASP A 102 -8.01 9.62 -6.21
N PRO A 103 -8.89 9.75 -7.21
CA PRO A 103 -9.33 8.61 -8.02
C PRO A 103 -8.19 7.95 -8.83
N ALA A 104 -7.12 8.67 -9.17
CA ALA A 104 -6.01 8.10 -9.92
C ALA A 104 -5.14 7.22 -9.03
N VAL A 105 -4.87 7.66 -7.80
CA VAL A 105 -4.17 6.85 -6.79
C VAL A 105 -4.99 5.60 -6.46
N LEU A 106 -6.31 5.75 -6.24
CA LEU A 106 -7.18 4.60 -6.03
C LEU A 106 -7.11 3.61 -7.18
N GLU A 107 -7.20 4.06 -8.43
CA GLU A 107 -7.16 3.15 -9.59
C GLU A 107 -5.84 2.40 -9.69
N ALA A 108 -4.71 3.04 -9.33
CA ALA A 108 -3.40 2.39 -9.31
C ALA A 108 -3.33 1.23 -8.30
N VAL A 109 -3.90 1.41 -7.09
CA VAL A 109 -3.83 0.40 -6.02
C VAL A 109 -4.99 -0.60 -6.01
N ARG A 110 -6.04 -0.38 -6.78
CA ARG A 110 -7.22 -1.24 -6.80
C ARG A 110 -7.04 -2.55 -7.54
N ASN A 111 -5.99 -2.66 -8.35
CA ASN A 111 -5.72 -3.85 -9.12
C ASN A 111 -4.91 -4.88 -8.32
N PRO A 112 -5.49 -5.99 -7.86
CA PRO A 112 -4.79 -6.98 -7.06
C PRO A 112 -3.71 -7.76 -7.84
N ASN A 113 -3.59 -7.57 -9.16
CA ASN A 113 -2.48 -8.10 -9.94
C ASN A 113 -1.24 -7.18 -9.86
N VAL A 114 -1.36 -5.96 -9.36
CA VAL A 114 -0.25 -5.05 -9.10
C VAL A 114 0.22 -5.22 -7.66
N ALA A 115 -0.66 -4.96 -6.70
CA ALA A 115 -0.36 -5.10 -5.29
C ALA A 115 -1.63 -5.32 -4.46
N TRP A 116 -1.47 -5.83 -3.25
CA TRP A 116 -2.54 -6.05 -2.29
C TRP A 116 -1.98 -6.09 -0.85
N LEU A 117 -2.86 -5.99 0.14
CA LEU A 117 -2.49 -5.99 1.55
C LEU A 117 -2.76 -7.35 2.18
N ALA A 118 -1.75 -7.91 2.86
CA ALA A 118 -1.80 -9.23 3.47
C ALA A 118 -1.65 -9.15 4.99
N MET A 119 -2.46 -9.91 5.72
CA MET A 119 -2.38 -10.05 7.17
C MET A 119 -2.19 -11.54 7.52
N PRO A 120 -0.97 -12.07 7.41
CA PRO A 120 -0.65 -13.43 7.82
C PRO A 120 -0.64 -13.53 9.34
N HIS A 121 -0.82 -14.75 9.86
CA HIS A 121 -0.74 -15.00 11.30
C HIS A 121 0.68 -15.28 11.77
N ASP A 122 1.51 -15.85 10.91
CA ASP A 122 2.87 -16.25 11.23
C ASP A 122 3.81 -15.86 10.08
N PRO A 123 4.96 -15.21 10.37
CA PRO A 123 5.94 -14.89 9.34
C PRO A 123 6.50 -16.13 8.66
N ASP A 124 6.80 -17.17 9.43
CA ASP A 124 7.40 -18.40 8.90
C ASP A 124 6.45 -19.12 7.92
N ASP A 125 5.14 -19.12 8.23
CA ASP A 125 4.11 -19.65 7.34
C ASP A 125 4.02 -18.86 6.02
N TRP A 126 4.34 -17.57 6.06
CA TRP A 126 4.21 -16.67 4.92
C TRP A 126 5.44 -16.65 4.03
N GLU A 127 6.63 -16.51 4.60
CA GLU A 127 7.87 -16.35 3.83
C GLU A 127 8.31 -17.62 3.10
N GLU A 128 8.14 -18.80 3.72
CA GLU A 128 8.66 -20.03 3.13
C GLU A 128 7.73 -20.70 2.11
N TRP A 129 6.41 -20.63 2.29
CA TRP A 129 5.49 -21.56 1.61
C TRP A 129 4.40 -20.91 0.77
N GLN A 130 3.97 -19.70 1.09
CA GLN A 130 2.74 -19.14 0.55
C GLN A 130 2.97 -18.07 -0.52
N LEU A 131 3.95 -17.20 -0.34
CA LEU A 131 4.27 -16.08 -1.24
C LEU A 131 4.47 -16.50 -2.71
N PRO A 132 5.34 -17.47 -3.06
CA PRO A 132 5.56 -17.83 -4.47
C PRO A 132 4.32 -18.37 -5.17
N GLY A 133 3.38 -18.93 -4.41
CA GLY A 133 2.11 -19.42 -4.92
C GLY A 133 1.12 -18.29 -5.20
N LEU A 134 1.06 -17.31 -4.31
CA LEU A 134 0.19 -16.15 -4.39
C LEU A 134 0.67 -15.16 -5.44
N GLN A 135 1.95 -14.82 -5.49
CA GLN A 135 2.54 -13.91 -6.47
C GLN A 135 2.34 -14.33 -7.93
N ARG A 136 2.04 -15.59 -8.19
CA ARG A 136 1.66 -16.05 -9.54
C ARG A 136 0.22 -15.73 -9.91
N GLN A 137 -0.63 -15.42 -8.93
CA GLN A 137 -2.07 -15.19 -9.10
C GLN A 137 -2.47 -13.76 -8.73
N LEU A 138 -1.70 -13.14 -7.86
CA LEU A 138 -1.83 -11.78 -7.37
C LEU A 138 -0.50 -11.04 -7.58
N GLY A 139 -0.50 -9.73 -7.43
CA GLY A 139 0.72 -8.92 -7.46
C GLY A 139 1.50 -8.98 -6.16
N TYR A 140 2.29 -7.95 -5.91
CA TYR A 140 3.07 -7.82 -4.68
C TYR A 140 2.15 -7.72 -3.46
N ASP A 141 2.52 -8.40 -2.40
CA ASP A 141 1.87 -8.32 -1.11
C ASP A 141 2.66 -7.40 -0.19
N ILE A 142 1.97 -6.41 0.39
CA ILE A 142 2.47 -5.66 1.54
C ILE A 142 1.90 -6.31 2.78
N ILE A 143 2.78 -6.76 3.66
CA ILE A 143 2.42 -7.50 4.86
C ILE A 143 2.14 -6.52 6.00
N ILE A 144 0.97 -6.64 6.62
CA ILE A 144 0.66 -5.98 7.88
C ILE A 144 0.98 -6.97 9.02
N PRO A 145 2.12 -6.83 9.70
CA PRO A 145 2.64 -7.84 10.64
C PRO A 145 1.97 -7.72 12.01
N THR A 146 0.73 -8.19 12.11
CA THR A 146 -0.02 -8.14 13.38
C THR A 146 0.10 -9.41 14.23
N TRP A 147 0.73 -10.48 13.74
CA TRP A 147 0.81 -11.77 14.44
C TRP A 147 1.49 -11.69 15.81
N TRP A 148 2.54 -10.92 15.97
CA TRP A 148 3.27 -10.77 17.22
C TRP A 148 2.52 -9.96 18.28
N MET A 149 1.40 -9.34 17.92
CA MET A 149 0.50 -8.61 18.81
C MET A 149 -0.76 -9.40 19.18
N ILE A 150 -0.94 -10.57 18.56
CA ILE A 150 -2.11 -11.41 18.78
C ILE A 150 -1.82 -12.36 19.96
N GLY A 151 -2.57 -12.21 21.04
CA GLY A 151 -2.44 -13.05 22.23
C GLY A 151 -1.75 -12.37 23.41
N ASP A 152 -1.26 -11.17 23.27
CA ASP A 152 -0.78 -10.37 24.39
C ASP A 152 -2.00 -9.81 25.14
N GLU A 153 -2.15 -10.16 26.43
CA GLU A 153 -3.28 -9.71 27.26
C GLU A 153 -3.24 -8.19 27.48
N GLU A 154 -2.07 -7.59 27.38
CA GLU A 154 -1.83 -6.14 27.43
C GLU A 154 -1.69 -5.55 26.02
N ARG A 155 -2.60 -5.88 25.11
CA ARG A 155 -2.59 -5.31 23.76
C ARG A 155 -2.39 -3.80 23.80
N ASP A 156 -1.22 -3.37 23.40
CA ASP A 156 -1.00 -1.97 23.07
C ASP A 156 -1.73 -1.62 21.77
N ASN A 157 -3.00 -1.21 21.92
CA ASN A 157 -3.85 -0.86 20.79
C ASN A 157 -3.23 0.26 19.93
N GLU A 158 -2.43 1.13 20.51
CA GLU A 158 -1.79 2.23 19.78
C GLU A 158 -0.67 1.69 18.88
N ARG A 159 0.09 0.70 19.35
CA ARG A 159 1.12 0.05 18.54
C ARG A 159 0.52 -0.75 17.37
N VAL A 160 -0.60 -1.45 17.60
CA VAL A 160 -1.34 -2.12 16.51
C VAL A 160 -1.79 -1.12 15.46
N LYS A 161 -2.33 0.02 15.87
CA LYS A 161 -2.72 1.10 14.97
C LYS A 161 -1.53 1.67 14.20
N ALA A 162 -0.42 1.92 14.89
CA ALA A 162 0.78 2.48 14.28
C ALA A 162 1.31 1.58 13.15
N VAL A 163 1.46 0.27 13.40
CA VAL A 163 1.92 -0.70 12.39
C VAL A 163 0.93 -0.82 11.23
N ILE A 164 -0.38 -0.85 11.50
CA ILE A 164 -1.39 -0.86 10.43
C ILE A 164 -1.28 0.40 9.55
N VAL A 165 -1.09 1.56 10.15
CA VAL A 165 -0.93 2.82 9.42
C VAL A 165 0.36 2.80 8.60
N GLU A 166 1.46 2.36 9.20
CA GLU A 166 2.77 2.24 8.57
C GLU A 166 2.70 1.45 7.26
N GLU A 167 2.23 0.22 7.32
CA GLU A 167 2.19 -0.66 6.15
C GLU A 167 1.18 -0.19 5.08
N ILE A 168 0.08 0.42 5.49
CA ILE A 168 -0.88 0.97 4.52
C ILE A 168 -0.31 2.22 3.85
N VAL A 169 0.44 3.06 4.56
CA VAL A 169 1.14 4.21 3.96
C VAL A 169 2.24 3.72 3.00
N HIS A 170 3.00 2.68 3.35
CA HIS A 170 3.95 2.04 2.44
C HIS A 170 3.27 1.58 1.15
N PHE A 171 2.17 0.86 1.28
CA PHE A 171 1.39 0.38 0.14
C PHE A 171 0.90 1.52 -0.76
N LEU A 172 0.30 2.56 -0.19
CA LEU A 172 -0.20 3.71 -0.96
C LEU A 172 0.94 4.51 -1.60
N THR A 173 2.07 4.69 -0.90
CA THR A 173 3.23 5.40 -1.42
C THR A 173 3.85 4.64 -2.59
N GLN A 174 4.14 3.36 -2.40
CA GLN A 174 4.86 2.55 -3.37
C GLN A 174 4.04 2.23 -4.62
N PHE A 175 2.78 1.85 -4.47
CA PHE A 175 1.95 1.37 -5.58
C PHE A 175 0.91 2.37 -6.07
N GLY A 176 0.58 3.37 -5.26
CA GLY A 176 -0.37 4.42 -5.58
C GLY A 176 0.33 5.70 -6.04
N TYR A 177 0.85 6.46 -5.10
CA TYR A 177 1.44 7.78 -5.37
C TYR A 177 2.65 7.72 -6.28
N SER A 178 3.54 6.74 -6.10
CA SER A 178 4.72 6.56 -6.99
C SER A 178 4.33 6.32 -8.45
N ALA A 179 3.24 5.58 -8.68
CA ALA A 179 2.75 5.30 -10.02
C ALA A 179 2.08 6.52 -10.68
N VAL A 180 1.39 7.36 -9.89
CA VAL A 180 0.62 8.50 -10.40
C VAL A 180 1.46 9.77 -10.47
N TYR A 181 2.31 9.99 -9.47
CA TYR A 181 3.14 11.19 -9.31
C TYR A 181 4.63 10.84 -9.15
N PRO A 182 5.25 10.21 -10.15
CA PRO A 182 6.63 9.69 -10.02
C PRO A 182 7.68 10.78 -9.75
N ALA A 183 7.45 12.02 -10.15
CA ALA A 183 8.38 13.11 -9.87
C ALA A 183 8.43 13.50 -8.39
N GLU A 184 7.33 13.36 -7.69
CA GLU A 184 7.19 13.70 -6.28
C GLU A 184 7.39 12.48 -5.38
N PHE A 185 6.80 11.33 -5.75
CA PHE A 185 6.69 10.14 -4.91
C PHE A 185 7.35 8.88 -5.49
N GLY A 186 8.12 9.00 -6.56
CA GLY A 186 8.85 7.85 -7.12
C GLY A 186 9.82 7.26 -6.10
N VAL A 187 9.87 5.93 -6.01
CA VAL A 187 10.67 5.22 -5.00
C VAL A 187 11.86 4.46 -5.59
N ASP A 188 11.93 4.31 -6.93
CA ASP A 188 12.85 3.37 -7.57
C ASP A 188 14.25 3.90 -7.87
N ASP A 189 14.44 5.21 -8.03
CA ASP A 189 15.64 5.75 -8.67
C ASP A 189 16.28 6.97 -8.00
N TRP A 190 15.88 7.30 -6.78
CA TRP A 190 16.39 8.45 -6.01
C TRP A 190 16.20 9.83 -6.67
N THR A 191 15.31 9.94 -7.67
CA THR A 191 15.12 11.20 -8.42
C THR A 191 13.91 12.00 -7.97
N SER A 192 12.94 11.37 -7.32
CA SER A 192 11.75 12.03 -6.79
C SER A 192 12.05 12.97 -5.61
N VAL A 193 11.07 13.78 -5.23
CA VAL A 193 11.20 14.66 -4.07
C VAL A 193 11.40 13.86 -2.79
N ILE A 194 10.55 12.85 -2.55
CA ILE A 194 10.64 12.05 -1.32
C ILE A 194 11.95 11.25 -1.27
N ALA A 195 12.41 10.71 -2.40
CA ALA A 195 13.64 9.95 -2.47
C ALA A 195 14.88 10.82 -2.19
N ARG A 196 14.97 12.01 -2.80
CA ARG A 196 16.05 12.97 -2.51
C ARG A 196 16.04 13.45 -1.06
N GLU A 197 14.85 13.63 -0.48
CA GLU A 197 14.73 13.99 0.93
C GLU A 197 15.19 12.85 1.84
N THR A 198 14.82 11.60 1.52
CA THR A 198 15.32 10.41 2.23
C THR A 198 16.83 10.36 2.22
N GLN A 199 17.47 10.49 1.06
CA GLN A 199 18.93 10.54 0.93
C GLN A 199 19.55 11.65 1.76
N ARG A 200 18.96 12.84 1.72
CA ARG A 200 19.44 13.98 2.54
C ARG A 200 19.29 13.69 4.03
N ALA A 201 18.15 13.13 4.45
CA ALA A 201 17.89 12.81 5.84
C ALA A 201 18.85 11.76 6.39
N GLN A 202 19.15 10.71 5.63
CA GLN A 202 20.10 9.67 6.00
C GLN A 202 21.48 10.23 6.37
N CYS A 203 21.89 11.32 5.75
CA CYS A 203 23.15 11.96 6.02
C CYS A 203 23.09 13.08 7.06
N VAL A 204 21.92 13.55 7.45
CA VAL A 204 21.74 14.71 8.34
C VAL A 204 21.19 14.33 9.71
N PHE A 205 20.12 13.55 9.76
CA PHE A 205 19.42 13.27 11.02
C PHE A 205 18.83 11.85 11.13
N TRP A 206 18.47 11.21 10.02
CA TRP A 206 17.91 9.86 10.02
C TRP A 206 19.03 8.84 9.77
N GLN A 207 19.63 8.39 10.84
CA GLN A 207 20.71 7.41 10.75
C GLN A 207 20.10 6.02 10.86
N HIS A 208 20.26 5.26 9.83
CA HIS A 208 20.13 3.81 9.90
C HIS A 208 21.44 3.23 10.42
N PRO A 209 21.44 2.14 11.21
CA PRO A 209 22.69 1.55 11.75
C PRO A 209 23.76 1.25 10.70
N GLU A 210 23.35 1.06 9.46
CA GLU A 210 24.21 0.70 8.35
C GLU A 210 24.48 1.85 7.37
N ASN A 211 24.02 3.08 7.68
CA ASN A 211 24.27 4.24 6.83
C ASN A 211 25.74 4.60 6.80
N ASP A 212 26.29 4.67 5.62
CA ASP A 212 27.63 5.19 5.37
C ASP A 212 27.51 6.55 4.67
N CYS A 213 27.45 7.62 5.48
CA CYS A 213 27.42 8.98 4.99
C CYS A 213 28.84 9.58 4.99
N PRO A 214 29.27 10.27 3.92
CA PRO A 214 28.50 10.82 2.80
C PRO A 214 28.32 9.88 1.61
N GLY A 215 27.99 8.62 1.88
CA GLY A 215 27.75 7.63 0.84
C GLY A 215 26.78 8.09 -0.25
N SER A 216 26.94 7.56 -1.45
CA SER A 216 25.95 7.71 -2.49
C SER A 216 24.75 6.79 -2.19
N PRO A 217 23.56 7.03 -2.78
CA PRO A 217 22.43 6.11 -2.63
C PRO A 217 22.74 4.66 -3.01
N ALA A 218 23.68 4.47 -3.95
CA ALA A 218 24.13 3.14 -4.36
C ALA A 218 24.93 2.39 -3.28
N GLU A 219 25.48 3.11 -2.31
CA GLU A 219 26.27 2.57 -1.19
C GLU A 219 25.43 2.44 0.08
N TYR A 220 24.24 3.05 0.10
CA TYR A 220 23.35 2.95 1.24
C TYR A 220 22.84 1.52 1.40
N ARG A 221 22.98 1.00 2.61
CA ARG A 221 22.53 -0.34 2.99
C ARG A 221 21.75 -0.25 4.29
N GLY A 222 20.49 0.14 4.17
CA GLY A 222 19.58 0.09 5.29
C GLY A 222 19.08 -1.33 5.61
N ASP A 223 18.05 -1.43 6.42
CA ASP A 223 17.34 -2.69 6.67
C ASP A 223 16.74 -3.27 5.38
N CYS A 224 16.56 -2.39 4.43
CA CYS A 224 15.96 -2.72 3.17
C CYS A 224 17.03 -3.13 2.15
N SER A 225 16.74 -4.16 1.37
CA SER A 225 17.62 -4.66 0.33
C SER A 225 17.65 -3.77 -0.92
N ASP A 226 16.78 -2.77 -1.00
CA ASP A 226 16.62 -1.89 -2.15
C ASP A 226 16.19 -0.45 -1.75
N PRO A 227 16.34 0.53 -2.64
CA PRO A 227 15.99 1.93 -2.38
C PRO A 227 14.50 2.14 -2.07
N ASN A 228 13.62 1.31 -2.61
CA ASN A 228 12.17 1.46 -2.45
C ASN A 228 11.77 1.43 -0.98
N CYS A 229 12.30 0.47 -0.26
CA CYS A 229 12.04 0.28 1.14
C CYS A 229 12.45 1.51 1.95
N ASP A 230 13.70 2.00 1.81
CA ASP A 230 14.17 3.15 2.57
C ASP A 230 13.35 4.41 2.33
N VAL A 231 12.92 4.63 1.09
CA VAL A 231 12.13 5.79 0.73
C VAL A 231 10.74 5.73 1.34
N VAL A 232 10.08 4.57 1.32
CA VAL A 232 8.73 4.43 1.89
C VAL A 232 8.77 4.49 3.41
N GLU A 233 9.77 3.88 4.05
CA GLU A 233 10.01 3.93 5.49
C GLU A 233 10.17 5.37 5.99
N PHE A 234 11.11 6.09 5.39
CA PHE A 234 11.35 7.48 5.77
C PHE A 234 10.12 8.35 5.54
N TYR A 235 9.49 8.23 4.36
CA TYR A 235 8.34 9.06 4.03
C TYR A 235 7.14 8.79 4.94
N GLN A 236 6.90 7.54 5.29
CA GLN A 236 5.86 7.17 6.25
C GLN A 236 6.07 7.86 7.59
N GLN A 237 7.29 7.79 8.16
CA GLN A 237 7.62 8.43 9.43
C GLN A 237 7.40 9.95 9.37
N VAL A 238 7.87 10.58 8.28
CA VAL A 238 7.66 12.02 8.05
C VAL A 238 6.19 12.37 7.99
N LEU A 239 5.41 11.63 7.21
CA LEU A 239 3.98 11.91 6.99
C LEU A 239 3.19 11.84 8.31
N VAL A 240 3.30 10.71 9.04
CA VAL A 240 2.50 10.50 10.25
C VAL A 240 2.92 11.44 11.38
N GLN A 241 4.23 11.67 11.57
CA GLN A 241 4.68 12.60 12.61
C GLN A 241 4.33 14.05 12.29
N SER A 242 4.33 14.45 11.02
CA SER A 242 3.92 15.81 10.61
C SER A 242 2.47 16.13 10.98
N VAL A 243 1.63 15.14 11.13
CA VAL A 243 0.24 15.31 11.58
C VAL A 243 0.03 15.02 13.06
N GLY A 244 1.11 14.74 13.82
CA GLY A 244 1.07 14.48 15.25
C GLY A 244 0.65 13.06 15.63
N MET A 245 0.87 12.10 14.73
CA MET A 245 0.73 10.67 15.02
C MET A 245 2.10 10.08 15.33
N GLU A 246 2.11 8.99 16.09
CA GLU A 246 3.32 8.24 16.38
C GLU A 246 3.64 7.31 15.21
N PRO A 247 4.86 7.34 14.64
CA PRO A 247 5.28 6.32 13.68
C PRO A 247 5.36 4.95 14.36
N GLY A 248 5.06 3.89 13.63
CA GLY A 248 5.13 2.51 14.14
C GLY A 248 6.54 2.13 14.56
N TRP A 249 7.51 2.48 13.73
CA TRP A 249 8.93 2.37 14.01
C TRP A 249 9.62 3.73 13.81
N ARG A 250 10.69 3.99 14.54
CA ARG A 250 11.53 5.18 14.37
C ARG A 250 12.95 4.80 14.06
N GLY A 251 13.44 5.26 12.93
CA GLY A 251 14.85 5.20 12.63
C GLY A 251 15.69 5.95 13.66
N MET A 252 16.90 5.47 13.89
CA MET A 252 17.83 6.13 14.81
C MET A 252 18.11 7.57 14.37
N GLY A 253 18.04 8.52 15.29
CA GLY A 253 18.20 9.93 15.02
C GLY A 253 16.99 10.62 14.40
N PHE A 254 15.87 9.90 14.20
CA PHE A 254 14.63 10.52 13.77
C PHE A 254 14.11 11.47 14.88
N PRO A 255 13.62 12.66 14.52
CA PRO A 255 13.17 13.66 15.50
C PRO A 255 12.07 13.14 16.41
N GLU A 256 12.09 13.56 17.68
CA GLU A 256 11.07 13.14 18.64
C GLU A 256 9.78 13.97 18.53
N THR A 257 9.88 15.20 18.06
CA THR A 257 8.74 16.11 17.98
C THR A 257 8.48 16.56 16.52
N ARG A 258 7.24 16.97 16.28
CA ARG A 258 6.82 17.57 15.02
C ARG A 258 7.63 18.83 14.70
N GLU A 259 7.87 19.67 15.69
CA GLU A 259 8.59 20.93 15.56
C GLU A 259 10.06 20.70 15.17
N GLU A 260 10.71 19.69 15.75
CA GLU A 260 12.06 19.29 15.39
C GLU A 260 12.10 18.76 13.95
N LEU A 261 11.18 17.88 13.60
CA LEU A 261 11.05 17.34 12.24
C LEU A 261 10.87 18.49 11.23
N ASP A 262 9.92 19.40 11.48
CA ASP A 262 9.67 20.53 10.58
C ASP A 262 10.91 21.41 10.39
N GLY A 263 11.72 21.59 11.43
CA GLY A 263 13.00 22.30 11.34
C GLY A 263 14.08 21.61 10.50
N LEU A 264 13.96 20.30 10.30
CA LEU A 264 14.94 19.48 9.57
C LEU A 264 14.53 19.18 8.12
N LEU A 265 13.24 19.20 7.81
CA LEU A 265 12.72 18.92 6.47
C LEU A 265 13.04 20.07 5.49
N SER A 266 13.33 19.73 4.25
CA SER A 266 13.48 20.70 3.16
C SER A 266 12.15 21.36 2.80
N GLU A 267 12.23 22.56 2.23
CA GLU A 267 11.02 23.25 1.73
C GLU A 267 10.36 22.50 0.56
N GLU A 268 11.14 21.67 -0.15
CA GLU A 268 10.61 20.91 -1.28
C GLU A 268 9.66 19.80 -0.81
N ILE A 269 10.04 19.00 0.19
CA ILE A 269 9.14 17.97 0.74
C ILE A 269 7.95 18.60 1.46
N LYS A 270 8.16 19.69 2.20
CA LYS A 270 7.06 20.43 2.83
C LYS A 270 6.03 20.90 1.81
N ARG A 271 6.49 21.39 0.65
CA ARG A 271 5.62 21.76 -0.45
C ARG A 271 4.82 20.56 -0.95
N VAL A 272 5.44 19.42 -1.20
CA VAL A 272 4.77 18.20 -1.66
C VAL A 272 3.73 17.73 -0.65
N MET A 273 4.08 17.66 0.62
CA MET A 273 3.16 17.27 1.69
C MET A 273 1.98 18.24 1.83
N ASN A 274 2.16 19.52 1.48
CA ASN A 274 1.15 20.56 1.61
C ASN A 274 0.43 20.92 0.31
N GLU A 275 0.79 20.34 -0.82
CA GLU A 275 0.10 20.57 -2.09
C GLU A 275 -1.26 19.85 -2.10
N PRO A 276 -2.37 20.60 -2.24
CA PRO A 276 -3.71 20.00 -2.22
C PRO A 276 -3.93 18.92 -3.28
N ALA A 277 -3.25 19.06 -4.42
CA ALA A 277 -3.40 18.11 -5.54
C ALA A 277 -2.92 16.70 -5.22
N PHE A 278 -2.09 16.51 -4.19
CA PHE A 278 -1.58 15.20 -3.82
C PHE A 278 -2.37 14.54 -2.69
N HIS A 279 -3.35 15.19 -2.12
CA HIS A 279 -4.23 14.65 -1.09
C HIS A 279 -3.50 13.93 0.05
N GLN A 280 -2.32 14.47 0.45
CA GLN A 280 -1.55 13.89 1.56
C GLN A 280 -2.25 14.13 2.89
N LEU A 281 -2.01 13.25 3.86
CA LEU A 281 -2.62 13.32 5.19
C LEU A 281 -2.31 14.68 5.86
N ARG A 282 -3.36 15.38 6.31
CA ARG A 282 -3.27 16.73 6.90
C ARG A 282 -3.60 16.77 8.39
N LYS A 283 -4.21 15.73 8.90
CA LYS A 283 -4.68 15.60 10.28
C LYS A 283 -4.49 14.16 10.74
N PRO A 284 -4.36 13.92 12.04
CA PRO A 284 -4.33 12.55 12.55
C PRO A 284 -5.56 11.76 12.11
N LEU A 285 -5.35 10.48 11.82
CA LEU A 285 -6.44 9.56 11.53
C LEU A 285 -7.36 9.42 12.74
N ARG A 286 -8.64 9.30 12.48
CA ARG A 286 -9.69 9.15 13.51
C ARG A 286 -9.98 7.69 13.85
N PHE A 287 -9.60 6.76 12.96
CA PHE A 287 -9.88 5.33 13.04
C PHE A 287 -11.38 4.99 13.12
N THR A 288 -12.20 5.89 12.63
CA THR A 288 -13.67 5.84 12.78
C THR A 288 -14.38 5.93 11.43
N TYR A 289 -13.70 5.52 10.35
CA TYR A 289 -14.34 5.54 9.03
C TYR A 289 -15.72 4.86 9.14
N PRO A 290 -16.80 5.57 8.74
CA PRO A 290 -18.14 5.07 8.97
C PRO A 290 -18.40 3.81 8.15
N LYS A 291 -19.26 2.92 8.67
CA LYS A 291 -19.88 1.90 7.86
C LYS A 291 -20.88 2.63 6.96
N LEU A 292 -20.59 2.66 5.68
CA LEU A 292 -21.49 3.20 4.67
C LEU A 292 -22.62 2.21 4.38
#